data_b2b05e10410aeb9ef76c3dfab54a4597
#
_entry.id   b2b05e10410aeb9ef76c3dfab54a4597
#
_cell.length_a   1.000
_cell.length_b   1.000
_cell.length_c   1.000
_cell.angle_alpha   90.00
_cell.angle_beta   90.00
_cell.angle_gamma   90.00
#
_symmetry.space_group_name_H-M   'P 1'
#
loop_
_entity.id
_entity.type
_entity.pdbx_description
1 polymer ?
#
loop_
_entity_poly.entity_id
_entity_poly.type
_entity_poly.pdbx_seq_one_letter_code
_entity_poly.pdbx_strand_id
1 'polypeptide(L)'
;MSNMEKSRLAVIIESVIDGTIGIEQVWQSYGNMIRRTEATNSEEEALALTGLYIRYGAYLEKSGYLRDAKSYYEDGLNILNREKSQIADNHFTDWTESVIYALARINRELDDYKGAFSYIKELKKMFPRKEEYRQAYIGCLGSMIAKYTNPIYIVIAILFLLKMGEIYLFHTHIIPGWLIDAGWVIWIIMLIIQFALPWVLKKLMK
;
A
#
# COMPACT_ATOMS: atom_id res chain seq x y z
N MET A 1 -29.14 -14.29 34.02
CA MET A 1 -28.48 -13.74 32.84
C MET A 1 -27.77 -12.46 33.28
N SER A 2 -26.47 -12.52 33.49
CA SER A 2 -25.65 -11.37 33.88
C SER A 2 -25.63 -10.37 32.74
N ASN A 3 -26.15 -9.16 32.95
CA ASN A 3 -25.85 -8.02 32.10
C ASN A 3 -24.33 -7.77 32.23
N MET A 4 -23.55 -8.37 31.30
CA MET A 4 -22.16 -7.92 31.13
C MET A 4 -22.23 -6.46 30.72
N GLU A 5 -21.77 -5.59 31.59
CA GLU A 5 -21.59 -4.17 31.29
C GLU A 5 -20.69 -4.10 30.04
N LYS A 6 -21.21 -3.59 28.92
CA LYS A 6 -20.44 -3.42 27.71
C LYS A 6 -19.22 -2.57 27.99
N SER A 7 -18.09 -2.94 27.45
CA SER A 7 -16.89 -2.13 27.61
C SER A 7 -17.09 -0.73 27.04
N ARG A 8 -16.44 0.25 27.62
CA ARG A 8 -16.53 1.64 27.16
C ARG A 8 -16.09 1.80 25.71
N LEU A 9 -15.11 1.01 25.26
CA LEU A 9 -14.66 1.01 23.88
C LEU A 9 -15.73 0.44 22.94
N ALA A 10 -16.40 -0.65 23.32
CA ALA A 10 -17.50 -1.23 22.54
C ALA A 10 -18.65 -0.23 22.34
N VAL A 11 -19.03 0.51 23.39
CA VAL A 11 -20.05 1.55 23.28
C VAL A 11 -19.63 2.69 22.35
N ILE A 12 -18.37 3.13 22.41
CA ILE A 12 -17.85 4.16 21.53
C ILE A 12 -17.86 3.70 20.06
N ILE A 13 -17.39 2.48 19.76
CA ILE A 13 -17.37 1.98 18.37
C ILE A 13 -18.79 1.78 17.84
N GLU A 14 -19.73 1.30 18.66
CA GLU A 14 -21.13 1.18 18.24
C GLU A 14 -21.71 2.55 17.83
N SER A 15 -21.46 3.60 18.63
CA SER A 15 -21.93 4.96 18.30
C SER A 15 -21.33 5.53 17.02
N VAL A 16 -20.15 5.04 16.61
CA VAL A 16 -19.56 5.36 15.29
C VAL A 16 -20.21 4.54 14.16
N ILE A 17 -20.53 3.27 14.43
CA ILE A 17 -21.12 2.36 13.44
C ILE A 17 -22.54 2.79 13.09
N ASP A 18 -23.34 3.15 14.07
CA ASP A 18 -24.72 3.61 13.90
C ASP A 18 -24.84 5.09 13.45
N GLY A 19 -23.68 5.77 13.36
CA GLY A 19 -23.60 7.16 12.88
C GLY A 19 -24.04 8.21 13.91
N THR A 20 -24.23 7.84 15.19
CA THR A 20 -24.60 8.76 16.25
C THR A 20 -23.49 9.77 16.54
N ILE A 21 -22.23 9.35 16.43
CA ILE A 21 -21.05 10.20 16.62
C ILE A 21 -20.08 9.99 15.43
N GLY A 22 -19.58 11.10 14.85
CA GLY A 22 -18.56 11.05 13.82
C GLY A 22 -17.22 10.56 14.34
N ILE A 23 -16.49 9.77 13.54
CA ILE A 23 -15.19 9.23 13.95
C ILE A 23 -14.18 10.32 14.33
N GLU A 24 -14.19 11.46 13.67
CA GLU A 24 -13.36 12.62 13.99
C GLU A 24 -13.65 13.14 15.41
N GLN A 25 -14.93 13.30 15.74
CA GLN A 25 -15.38 13.76 17.06
C GLN A 25 -14.97 12.78 18.15
N VAL A 26 -15.02 11.47 17.87
CA VAL A 26 -14.53 10.45 18.81
C VAL A 26 -13.04 10.62 19.07
N TRP A 27 -12.22 10.83 18.04
CA TRP A 27 -10.79 11.04 18.22
C TRP A 27 -10.45 12.34 18.94
N GLN A 28 -11.21 13.42 18.72
CA GLN A 28 -11.06 14.67 19.48
C GLN A 28 -11.40 14.49 20.96
N SER A 29 -12.47 13.73 21.26
CA SER A 29 -12.97 13.58 22.64
C SER A 29 -12.27 12.48 23.43
N TYR A 30 -11.95 11.35 22.77
CA TYR A 30 -11.46 10.13 23.42
C TYR A 30 -10.09 9.65 22.92
N GLY A 31 -9.46 10.33 21.99
CA GLY A 31 -8.21 9.90 21.37
C GLY A 31 -7.08 9.63 22.35
N ASN A 32 -6.98 10.41 23.43
CA ASN A 32 -5.98 10.16 24.48
C ASN A 32 -6.27 8.87 25.26
N MET A 33 -7.53 8.55 25.53
CA MET A 33 -7.93 7.31 26.18
C MET A 33 -7.65 6.12 25.27
N ILE A 34 -8.06 6.22 23.99
CA ILE A 34 -7.87 5.17 22.99
C ILE A 34 -6.40 4.82 22.85
N ARG A 35 -5.52 5.82 22.70
CA ARG A 35 -4.06 5.61 22.56
C ARG A 35 -3.39 5.02 23.81
N ARG A 36 -3.94 5.27 25.00
CA ARG A 36 -3.41 4.75 26.27
C ARG A 36 -3.91 3.34 26.59
N THR A 37 -4.79 2.77 25.77
CA THR A 37 -5.26 1.40 25.97
C THR A 37 -4.16 0.43 25.58
N GLU A 38 -3.44 -0.10 26.58
CA GLU A 38 -2.28 -0.99 26.37
C GLU A 38 -2.69 -2.44 26.11
N ALA A 39 -3.79 -2.90 26.72
CA ALA A 39 -4.31 -4.26 26.57
C ALA A 39 -5.84 -4.25 26.56
N THR A 40 -6.42 -5.28 25.98
CA THR A 40 -7.86 -5.51 25.96
C THR A 40 -8.19 -6.77 26.76
N ASN A 41 -9.43 -6.88 27.28
CA ASN A 41 -9.84 -7.98 28.15
C ASN A 41 -10.76 -8.97 27.41
N SER A 42 -11.11 -8.67 26.16
CA SER A 42 -12.02 -9.52 25.37
C SER A 42 -11.79 -9.30 23.87
N GLU A 43 -12.26 -10.25 23.06
CA GLU A 43 -12.30 -10.12 21.60
C GLU A 43 -13.06 -8.87 21.15
N GLU A 44 -14.19 -8.59 21.79
CA GLU A 44 -15.02 -7.42 21.47
C GLU A 44 -14.24 -6.11 21.67
N GLU A 45 -13.50 -5.98 22.78
CA GLU A 45 -12.65 -4.81 23.03
C GLU A 45 -11.50 -4.71 22.03
N ALA A 46 -10.84 -5.83 21.70
CA ALA A 46 -9.76 -5.87 20.74
C ALA A 46 -10.21 -5.43 19.35
N LEU A 47 -11.36 -5.94 18.89
CA LEU A 47 -11.95 -5.55 17.61
C LEU A 47 -12.47 -4.11 17.63
N ALA A 48 -13.07 -3.65 18.74
CA ALA A 48 -13.51 -2.27 18.89
C ALA A 48 -12.33 -1.29 18.82
N LEU A 49 -11.25 -1.56 19.55
CA LEU A 49 -10.04 -0.75 19.56
C LEU A 49 -9.43 -0.69 18.15
N THR A 50 -9.23 -1.84 17.51
CA THR A 50 -8.75 -1.94 16.12
C THR A 50 -9.65 -1.16 15.18
N GLY A 51 -10.97 -1.33 15.29
CA GLY A 51 -11.97 -0.66 14.47
C GLY A 51 -11.90 0.87 14.55
N LEU A 52 -11.63 1.42 15.73
CA LEU A 52 -11.45 2.87 15.92
C LEU A 52 -10.23 3.39 15.15
N TYR A 53 -9.09 2.70 15.22
CA TYR A 53 -7.89 3.07 14.47
C TYR A 53 -8.10 3.00 12.95
N ILE A 54 -8.67 1.90 12.47
CA ILE A 54 -8.92 1.68 11.03
C ILE A 54 -9.91 2.71 10.48
N ARG A 55 -11.02 2.99 11.20
CA ARG A 55 -12.01 3.96 10.76
C ARG A 55 -11.46 5.38 10.74
N TYR A 56 -10.63 5.74 11.71
CA TYR A 56 -9.98 7.05 11.69
C TYR A 56 -8.94 7.14 10.58
N GLY A 57 -8.17 6.09 10.35
CA GLY A 57 -7.28 5.98 9.18
C GLY A 57 -8.05 6.19 7.86
N ALA A 58 -9.22 5.55 7.72
CA ALA A 58 -10.08 5.72 6.55
C ALA A 58 -10.64 7.15 6.41
N TYR A 59 -10.96 7.80 7.52
CA TYR A 59 -11.36 9.21 7.52
C TYR A 59 -10.22 10.12 7.03
N LEU A 60 -9.02 9.95 7.56
CA LEU A 60 -7.83 10.71 7.18
C LEU A 60 -7.46 10.48 5.70
N GLU A 61 -7.57 9.24 5.22
CA GLU A 61 -7.35 8.90 3.81
C GLU A 61 -8.31 9.65 2.90
N LYS A 62 -9.61 9.65 3.20
CA LYS A 62 -10.62 10.41 2.46
C LYS A 62 -10.39 11.92 2.49
N SER A 63 -9.78 12.41 3.57
CA SER A 63 -9.42 13.82 3.74
C SER A 63 -8.07 14.19 3.09
N GLY A 64 -7.39 13.24 2.45
CA GLY A 64 -6.09 13.45 1.78
C GLY A 64 -4.86 13.40 2.69
N TYR A 65 -5.02 13.11 3.97
CA TYR A 65 -3.92 12.98 4.94
C TYR A 65 -3.30 11.58 4.91
N LEU A 66 -2.73 11.19 3.76
CA LEU A 66 -2.29 9.81 3.49
C LEU A 66 -1.22 9.29 4.45
N ARG A 67 -0.26 10.15 4.86
CA ARG A 67 0.80 9.73 5.79
C ARG A 67 0.27 9.42 7.18
N ASP A 68 -0.64 10.27 7.65
CA ASP A 68 -1.28 10.07 8.95
C ASP A 68 -2.20 8.83 8.90
N ALA A 69 -2.99 8.69 7.83
CA ALA A 69 -3.82 7.53 7.60
C ALA A 69 -3.00 6.22 7.65
N LYS A 70 -1.82 6.19 6.99
CA LYS A 70 -0.89 5.06 7.04
C LYS A 70 -0.52 4.69 8.47
N SER A 71 -0.12 5.69 9.30
CA SER A 71 0.25 5.46 10.70
C SER A 71 -0.90 4.83 11.50
N TYR A 72 -2.13 5.33 11.32
CA TYR A 72 -3.29 4.76 12.02
C TYR A 72 -3.63 3.34 11.56
N TYR A 73 -3.46 3.00 10.29
CA TYR A 73 -3.63 1.63 9.83
C TYR A 73 -2.53 0.70 10.35
N GLU A 74 -1.27 1.17 10.43
CA GLU A 74 -0.15 0.43 11.02
C GLU A 74 -0.39 0.16 12.52
N ASP A 75 -0.87 1.16 13.26
CA ASP A 75 -1.25 0.99 14.67
C ASP A 75 -2.39 -0.02 14.81
N GLY A 76 -3.43 0.05 13.96
CA GLY A 76 -4.52 -0.93 13.93
C GLY A 76 -4.03 -2.36 13.67
N LEU A 77 -3.08 -2.54 12.74
CA LEU A 77 -2.46 -3.84 12.47
C LEU A 77 -1.63 -4.33 13.65
N ASN A 78 -0.91 -3.44 14.32
CA ASN A 78 -0.13 -3.78 15.53
C ASN A 78 -1.03 -4.24 16.67
N ILE A 79 -2.19 -3.60 16.86
CA ILE A 79 -3.19 -4.00 17.85
C ILE A 79 -3.72 -5.41 17.50
N LEU A 80 -4.13 -5.66 16.25
CA LEU A 80 -4.57 -6.99 15.82
C LEU A 80 -3.53 -8.07 16.14
N ASN A 81 -2.27 -7.82 15.81
CA ASN A 81 -1.20 -8.77 16.06
C ASN A 81 -0.94 -8.99 17.56
N ARG A 82 -1.01 -7.95 18.36
CA ARG A 82 -0.84 -8.01 19.82
C ARG A 82 -1.96 -8.82 20.49
N GLU A 83 -3.18 -8.59 20.08
CA GLU A 83 -4.38 -9.20 20.67
C GLU A 83 -4.81 -10.49 19.96
N LYS A 84 -3.99 -11.02 19.06
CA LYS A 84 -4.32 -12.20 18.24
C LYS A 84 -4.84 -13.39 19.03
N SER A 85 -4.31 -13.63 20.23
CA SER A 85 -4.73 -14.76 21.08
C SER A 85 -6.15 -14.62 21.63
N GLN A 86 -6.73 -13.44 21.60
CA GLN A 86 -8.07 -13.13 22.07
C GLN A 86 -9.11 -13.09 20.95
N ILE A 87 -8.65 -13.00 19.68
CA ILE A 87 -9.51 -12.83 18.51
C ILE A 87 -9.69 -14.17 17.82
N ALA A 88 -10.92 -14.50 17.43
CA ALA A 88 -11.20 -15.70 16.65
C ALA A 88 -10.47 -15.64 15.29
N ASP A 89 -9.92 -16.79 14.83
CA ASP A 89 -9.06 -16.87 13.65
C ASP A 89 -9.69 -16.28 12.37
N ASN A 90 -11.00 -16.46 12.20
CA ASN A 90 -11.74 -15.91 11.06
C ASN A 90 -11.78 -14.37 11.12
N HIS A 91 -12.13 -13.78 12.27
CA HIS A 91 -12.16 -12.34 12.45
C HIS A 91 -10.77 -11.74 12.31
N PHE A 92 -9.76 -12.37 12.94
CA PHE A 92 -8.37 -11.96 12.79
C PHE A 92 -7.94 -11.92 11.32
N THR A 93 -8.28 -12.96 10.56
CA THR A 93 -7.91 -13.07 9.15
C THR A 93 -8.59 -11.99 8.31
N ASP A 94 -9.90 -11.76 8.50
CA ASP A 94 -10.68 -10.77 7.73
C ASP A 94 -10.23 -9.34 8.01
N TRP A 95 -9.98 -9.02 9.27
CA TRP A 95 -9.50 -7.70 9.66
C TRP A 95 -8.07 -7.44 9.18
N THR A 96 -7.19 -8.43 9.32
CA THR A 96 -5.80 -8.35 8.84
C THR A 96 -5.75 -8.16 7.33
N GLU A 97 -6.57 -8.90 6.58
CA GLU A 97 -6.72 -8.73 5.13
C GLU A 97 -7.08 -7.30 4.76
N SER A 98 -8.12 -6.76 5.40
CA SER A 98 -8.63 -5.41 5.12
C SER A 98 -7.58 -4.33 5.40
N VAL A 99 -6.86 -4.43 6.52
CA VAL A 99 -5.84 -3.46 6.93
C VAL A 99 -4.62 -3.52 6.01
N ILE A 100 -4.11 -4.72 5.73
CA ILE A 100 -2.95 -4.89 4.85
C ILE A 100 -3.27 -4.38 3.43
N TYR A 101 -4.50 -4.60 2.95
CA TYR A 101 -4.95 -4.08 1.65
C TYR A 101 -4.99 -2.54 1.64
N ALA A 102 -5.51 -1.92 2.69
CA ALA A 102 -5.51 -0.46 2.84
C ALA A 102 -4.08 0.10 2.87
N LEU A 103 -3.16 -0.53 3.63
CA LEU A 103 -1.75 -0.16 3.68
C LEU A 103 -1.06 -0.29 2.32
N ALA A 104 -1.34 -1.35 1.57
CA ALA A 104 -0.81 -1.51 0.21
C ALA A 104 -1.28 -0.39 -0.72
N ARG A 105 -2.56 -0.01 -0.66
CA ARG A 105 -3.14 1.06 -1.45
C ARG A 105 -2.51 2.41 -1.11
N ILE A 106 -2.45 2.77 0.18
CA ILE A 106 -1.85 4.04 0.63
C ILE A 106 -0.37 4.14 0.25
N ASN A 107 0.40 3.07 0.43
CA ASN A 107 1.81 3.09 0.03
C ASN A 107 1.96 3.33 -1.47
N ARG A 108 1.06 2.80 -2.31
CA ARG A 108 1.06 3.07 -3.75
C ARG A 108 0.75 4.54 -4.05
N GLU A 109 -0.22 5.14 -3.34
CA GLU A 109 -0.58 6.57 -3.50
C GLU A 109 0.53 7.51 -3.01
N LEU A 110 1.34 7.06 -2.05
CA LEU A 110 2.53 7.76 -1.57
C LEU A 110 3.79 7.50 -2.43
N ASP A 111 3.66 6.82 -3.58
CA ASP A 111 4.78 6.38 -4.44
C ASP A 111 5.81 5.48 -3.73
N ASP A 112 5.45 4.90 -2.58
CA ASP A 112 6.21 3.85 -1.92
C ASP A 112 5.86 2.47 -2.49
N TYR A 113 6.26 2.24 -3.74
CA TYR A 113 5.99 0.96 -4.43
C TYR A 113 6.64 -0.24 -3.75
N LYS A 114 7.75 -0.04 -3.03
CA LYS A 114 8.41 -1.10 -2.28
C LYS A 114 7.58 -1.52 -1.07
N GLY A 115 7.05 -0.56 -0.32
CA GLY A 115 6.13 -0.80 0.79
C GLY A 115 4.83 -1.46 0.30
N ALA A 116 4.22 -0.91 -0.76
CA ALA A 116 3.03 -1.48 -1.38
C ALA A 116 3.25 -2.94 -1.81
N PHE A 117 4.37 -3.23 -2.47
CA PHE A 117 4.73 -4.58 -2.90
C PHE A 117 4.89 -5.55 -1.74
N SER A 118 5.48 -5.12 -0.61
CA SER A 118 5.63 -5.95 0.60
C SER A 118 4.27 -6.39 1.14
N TYR A 119 3.33 -5.47 1.28
CA TYR A 119 1.98 -5.77 1.77
C TYR A 119 1.19 -6.66 0.80
N ILE A 120 1.25 -6.40 -0.51
CA ILE A 120 0.58 -7.26 -1.50
C ILE A 120 1.20 -8.66 -1.54
N LYS A 121 2.51 -8.80 -1.34
CA LYS A 121 3.18 -10.09 -1.23
C LYS A 121 2.68 -10.88 -0.03
N GLU A 122 2.43 -10.22 1.08
CA GLU A 122 1.86 -10.82 2.29
C GLU A 122 0.42 -11.28 2.03
N LEU A 123 -0.44 -10.44 1.46
CA LEU A 123 -1.80 -10.81 1.07
C LEU A 123 -1.83 -12.01 0.12
N LYS A 124 -0.95 -12.05 -0.89
CA LYS A 124 -0.84 -13.18 -1.80
C LYS A 124 -0.42 -14.47 -1.08
N LYS A 125 0.42 -14.38 -0.04
CA LYS A 125 0.82 -15.53 0.77
C LYS A 125 -0.34 -16.04 1.63
N MET A 126 -1.13 -15.13 2.22
CA MET A 126 -2.30 -15.47 3.03
C MET A 126 -3.45 -16.02 2.17
N PHE A 127 -3.66 -15.44 1.00
CA PHE A 127 -4.78 -15.74 0.10
C PHE A 127 -4.30 -16.10 -1.32
N PRO A 128 -3.61 -17.24 -1.52
CA PRO A 128 -2.96 -17.58 -2.79
C PRO A 128 -3.91 -17.75 -3.97
N ARG A 129 -5.20 -18.06 -3.67
CA ARG A 129 -6.25 -18.28 -4.69
C ARG A 129 -7.01 -17.02 -5.08
N LYS A 130 -6.86 -15.89 -4.36
CA LYS A 130 -7.53 -14.64 -4.71
C LYS A 130 -6.82 -13.98 -5.91
N GLU A 131 -7.53 -13.97 -7.04
CA GLU A 131 -7.03 -13.40 -8.30
C GLU A 131 -6.70 -11.91 -8.17
N GLU A 132 -7.47 -11.17 -7.37
CA GLU A 132 -7.26 -9.76 -7.08
C GLU A 132 -5.85 -9.48 -6.55
N TYR A 133 -5.37 -10.26 -5.57
CA TYR A 133 -4.03 -10.06 -5.00
C TYR A 133 -2.92 -10.49 -5.95
N ARG A 134 -3.21 -11.46 -6.81
CA ARG A 134 -2.29 -11.84 -7.87
C ARG A 134 -2.12 -10.71 -8.88
N GLN A 135 -3.21 -10.07 -9.30
CA GLN A 135 -3.19 -8.93 -10.23
C GLN A 135 -2.53 -7.70 -9.57
N ALA A 136 -2.86 -7.41 -8.32
CA ALA A 136 -2.23 -6.33 -7.55
C ALA A 136 -0.71 -6.54 -7.40
N TYR A 137 -0.26 -7.77 -7.17
CA TYR A 137 1.16 -8.12 -7.09
C TYR A 137 1.90 -7.82 -8.40
N ILE A 138 1.33 -8.24 -9.55
CA ILE A 138 1.90 -7.97 -10.86
C ILE A 138 1.93 -6.46 -11.14
N GLY A 139 0.83 -5.77 -10.81
CA GLY A 139 0.72 -4.31 -10.96
C GLY A 139 1.76 -3.55 -10.15
N CYS A 140 1.94 -3.89 -8.87
CA CYS A 140 2.95 -3.28 -8.01
C CYS A 140 4.37 -3.54 -8.51
N LEU A 141 4.66 -4.75 -8.98
CA LEU A 141 5.95 -5.08 -9.56
C LEU A 141 6.22 -4.27 -10.83
N GLY A 142 5.22 -4.14 -11.71
CA GLY A 142 5.30 -3.31 -12.90
C GLY A 142 5.57 -1.84 -12.58
N SER A 143 4.85 -1.26 -11.62
CA SER A 143 5.05 0.12 -11.17
C SER A 143 6.45 0.34 -10.56
N MET A 144 6.93 -0.63 -9.78
CA MET A 144 8.28 -0.58 -9.21
C MET A 144 9.36 -0.60 -10.31
N ILE A 145 9.22 -1.47 -11.30
CA ILE A 145 10.12 -1.53 -12.46
C ILE A 145 10.07 -0.21 -13.22
N ALA A 146 8.87 0.30 -13.53
CA ALA A 146 8.70 1.56 -14.26
C ALA A 146 9.38 2.75 -13.55
N LYS A 147 9.29 2.82 -12.21
CA LYS A 147 9.95 3.88 -11.42
C LYS A 147 11.46 3.94 -11.66
N TYR A 148 12.12 2.78 -11.80
CA TYR A 148 13.56 2.72 -12.03
C TYR A 148 13.95 2.83 -13.50
N THR A 149 13.07 2.42 -14.44
CA THR A 149 13.37 2.45 -15.87
C THR A 149 13.06 3.80 -16.51
N ASN A 150 12.00 4.50 -16.06
CA ASN A 150 11.60 5.78 -16.64
C ASN A 150 12.72 6.85 -16.69
N PRO A 151 13.52 7.08 -15.62
CA PRO A 151 14.64 8.04 -15.69
C PRO A 151 15.66 7.68 -16.75
N ILE A 152 15.92 6.39 -16.98
CA ILE A 152 16.88 5.94 -17.99
C ILE A 152 16.34 6.21 -19.40
N TYR A 153 15.03 6.03 -19.64
CA TYR A 153 14.41 6.40 -20.92
C TYR A 153 14.57 7.89 -21.23
N ILE A 154 14.39 8.75 -20.19
CA ILE A 154 14.57 10.20 -20.34
C ILE A 154 16.00 10.52 -20.74
N VAL A 155 17.00 9.93 -20.09
CA VAL A 155 18.42 10.13 -20.42
C VAL A 155 18.72 9.68 -21.86
N ILE A 156 18.23 8.51 -22.27
CA ILE A 156 18.40 8.01 -23.64
C ILE A 156 17.74 8.95 -24.65
N ALA A 157 16.54 9.45 -24.36
CA ALA A 157 15.83 10.37 -25.24
C ALA A 157 16.61 11.71 -25.40
N ILE A 158 17.17 12.25 -24.30
CA ILE A 158 17.99 13.45 -24.34
C ILE A 158 19.25 13.23 -25.19
N LEU A 159 19.96 12.11 -24.98
CA LEU A 159 21.15 11.77 -25.76
C LEU A 159 20.82 11.66 -27.26
N PHE A 160 19.70 11.07 -27.60
CA PHE A 160 19.22 10.97 -28.97
C PHE A 160 18.93 12.35 -29.59
N LEU A 161 18.23 13.23 -28.86
CA LEU A 161 17.92 14.58 -29.31
C LEU A 161 19.19 15.42 -29.49
N LEU A 162 20.16 15.30 -28.58
CA LEU A 162 21.45 15.98 -28.68
C LEU A 162 22.21 15.49 -29.95
N LYS A 163 22.20 14.19 -30.21
CA LYS A 163 22.84 13.62 -31.41
C LYS A 163 22.17 14.10 -32.69
N MET A 164 20.84 14.18 -32.71
CA MET A 164 20.10 14.75 -33.84
C MET A 164 20.46 16.21 -34.05
N GLY A 165 20.51 17.02 -32.98
CA GLY A 165 20.94 18.43 -33.05
C GLY A 165 22.38 18.57 -33.57
N GLU A 166 23.30 17.71 -33.12
CA GLU A 166 24.69 17.66 -33.62
C GLU A 166 24.75 17.45 -35.12
N ILE A 167 24.01 16.42 -35.63
CA ILE A 167 24.02 16.09 -37.06
C ILE A 167 23.36 17.18 -37.92
N TYR A 168 22.20 17.68 -37.52
CA TYR A 168 21.37 18.54 -38.34
C TYR A 168 21.67 20.03 -38.22
N LEU A 169 22.11 20.49 -36.99
CA LEU A 169 22.32 21.90 -36.74
C LEU A 169 23.79 22.31 -36.77
N PHE A 170 24.69 21.49 -36.26
CA PHE A 170 26.09 21.85 -36.10
C PHE A 170 27.07 21.17 -37.04
N HIS A 171 26.64 20.12 -37.72
CA HIS A 171 27.47 19.30 -38.64
C HIS A 171 28.77 18.81 -37.98
N THR A 172 28.74 18.56 -36.68
CA THR A 172 29.86 18.10 -35.87
C THR A 172 29.67 16.64 -35.47
N HIS A 173 30.71 15.99 -34.96
CA HIS A 173 30.67 14.57 -34.52
C HIS A 173 31.27 14.46 -33.11
N ILE A 174 30.73 15.25 -32.16
CA ILE A 174 31.21 15.30 -30.79
C ILE A 174 30.77 14.04 -29.99
N ILE A 175 29.51 13.61 -30.20
CA ILE A 175 28.96 12.44 -29.52
C ILE A 175 29.37 11.18 -30.28
N PRO A 176 30.11 10.26 -29.67
CA PRO A 176 30.53 9.01 -30.32
C PRO A 176 29.31 8.14 -30.71
N GLY A 177 29.34 7.59 -31.94
CA GLY A 177 28.26 6.75 -32.47
C GLY A 177 27.94 5.55 -31.59
N TRP A 178 28.96 4.90 -31.03
CA TRP A 178 28.78 3.74 -30.13
C TRP A 178 27.89 4.05 -28.89
N LEU A 179 27.86 5.30 -28.46
CA LEU A 179 27.03 5.71 -27.31
C LEU A 179 25.54 5.66 -27.65
N ILE A 180 25.19 5.97 -28.88
CA ILE A 180 23.83 5.85 -29.41
C ILE A 180 23.45 4.38 -29.58
N ASP A 181 24.38 3.57 -30.14
CA ASP A 181 24.13 2.15 -30.32
C ASP A 181 23.94 1.44 -28.98
N ALA A 182 24.77 1.75 -28.00
CA ALA A 182 24.58 1.26 -26.62
C ALA A 182 23.24 1.72 -26.03
N GLY A 183 22.83 2.97 -26.26
CA GLY A 183 21.52 3.50 -25.86
C GLY A 183 20.37 2.69 -26.42
N TRP A 184 20.41 2.34 -27.72
CA TRP A 184 19.39 1.49 -28.35
C TRP A 184 19.32 0.10 -27.74
N VAL A 185 20.46 -0.55 -27.48
CA VAL A 185 20.49 -1.87 -26.84
C VAL A 185 19.88 -1.82 -25.45
N ILE A 186 20.27 -0.83 -24.63
CA ILE A 186 19.72 -0.64 -23.29
C ILE A 186 18.21 -0.40 -23.36
N TRP A 187 17.75 0.44 -24.29
CA TRP A 187 16.34 0.74 -24.49
C TRP A 187 15.51 -0.50 -24.82
N ILE A 188 15.99 -1.34 -25.73
CA ILE A 188 15.34 -2.60 -26.09
C ILE A 188 15.27 -3.56 -24.90
N ILE A 189 16.37 -3.71 -24.16
CA ILE A 189 16.40 -4.57 -22.95
C ILE A 189 15.37 -4.08 -21.94
N MET A 190 15.28 -2.77 -21.72
CA MET A 190 14.33 -2.18 -20.78
C MET A 190 12.88 -2.38 -21.24
N LEU A 191 12.59 -2.25 -22.55
CA LEU A 191 11.27 -2.57 -23.09
C LEU A 191 10.90 -4.04 -22.83
N ILE A 192 11.83 -4.95 -23.05
CA ILE A 192 11.60 -6.38 -22.77
C ILE A 192 11.28 -6.57 -21.27
N ILE A 193 12.06 -5.97 -20.37
CA ILE A 193 11.83 -6.08 -18.93
C ILE A 193 10.46 -5.49 -18.56
N GLN A 194 10.12 -4.33 -19.09
CA GLN A 194 8.89 -3.62 -18.71
C GLN A 194 7.62 -4.32 -19.22
N PHE A 195 7.64 -4.89 -20.41
CA PHE A 195 6.46 -5.48 -21.04
C PHE A 195 6.43 -7.02 -21.00
N ALA A 196 7.57 -7.68 -21.19
CA ALA A 196 7.61 -9.13 -21.21
C ALA A 196 7.58 -9.73 -19.80
N LEU A 197 8.26 -9.12 -18.81
CA LEU A 197 8.32 -9.67 -17.47
C LEU A 197 6.94 -9.76 -16.78
N PRO A 198 6.07 -8.73 -16.79
CA PRO A 198 4.72 -8.86 -16.25
C PRO A 198 3.88 -9.92 -16.97
N TRP A 199 4.05 -10.04 -18.30
CA TRP A 199 3.35 -11.05 -19.09
C TRP A 199 3.82 -12.48 -18.74
N VAL A 200 5.13 -12.70 -18.62
CA VAL A 200 5.72 -13.99 -18.19
C VAL A 200 5.26 -14.36 -16.79
N LEU A 201 5.31 -13.42 -15.86
CA LEU A 201 4.85 -13.64 -14.49
C LEU A 201 3.37 -13.99 -14.43
N LYS A 202 2.53 -13.32 -15.23
CA LYS A 202 1.10 -13.64 -15.34
C LYS A 202 0.88 -15.08 -15.86
N LYS A 203 1.73 -15.55 -16.77
CA LYS A 203 1.66 -16.92 -17.33
C LYS A 203 2.16 -17.98 -16.35
N LEU A 204 3.24 -17.69 -15.62
CA LEU A 204 3.82 -18.63 -14.65
C LEU A 204 3.00 -18.77 -13.36
N MET A 205 2.14 -17.80 -13.07
CA MET A 205 1.30 -17.79 -11.89
C MET A 205 -0.12 -18.36 -12.14
N LYS A 206 -0.39 -18.86 -13.35
CA LYS A 206 -1.59 -19.65 -13.66
C LYS A 206 -1.38 -21.11 -13.26
#